data_55a875eeb35a002d6ab320171be097c3
#
_entry.id   55a875eeb35a002d6ab320171be097c3
#
_cell.length_a   1.000
_cell.length_b   1.000
_cell.length_c   1.000
_cell.angle_alpha   90.00
_cell.angle_beta   90.00
_cell.angle_gamma   90.00
#
_symmetry.space_group_name_H-M   'P 1'
#
loop_
_entity.id
_entity.type
_entity.pdbx_description
1 polymer ?
#
loop_
_entity_poly.entity_id
_entity_poly.type
_entity_poly.pdbx_seq_one_letter_code
_entity_poly.pdbx_strand_id
1 'polypeptide(L)'
;MKIILAKDAGYCFGVRDAVNSAYEMSKKYGEVYMLGDIVHNESVVSDLEKEGVKVVEKLDQIPKDKPVLFRAHGTAKEVWKKAEDKKMNIIDATCPLVHEIHHEVKALHKEGRKIIIIGDHGHDEVIGIASQVPDPVIVASVEEAEALRKTKKAGVVTQSTQTIENVQAVSYTHLTLPTNLSV
;
A
#
# COMPACT_ATOMS: atom_id res chain seq x y z
N MET A 1 34.28 -20.37 6.92
CA MET A 1 32.93 -20.01 6.38
C MET A 1 33.09 -18.78 5.50
N LYS A 2 32.61 -18.80 4.27
CA LYS A 2 32.64 -17.64 3.36
C LYS A 2 31.28 -16.96 3.40
N ILE A 3 31.23 -15.69 3.84
CA ILE A 3 30.02 -14.88 3.85
C ILE A 3 30.05 -13.95 2.63
N ILE A 4 29.01 -13.95 1.83
CA ILE A 4 28.86 -13.07 0.66
C ILE A 4 27.66 -12.18 0.93
N LEU A 5 27.91 -10.88 1.06
CA LEU A 5 26.84 -9.88 1.19
C LEU A 5 26.43 -9.41 -0.20
N ALA A 6 25.12 -9.41 -0.50
CA ALA A 6 24.63 -8.87 -1.74
C ALA A 6 24.87 -7.35 -1.79
N LYS A 7 25.19 -6.82 -2.97
CA LYS A 7 25.50 -5.40 -3.17
C LYS A 7 24.33 -4.49 -2.76
N ASP A 8 23.11 -4.91 -3.08
CA ASP A 8 21.89 -4.16 -2.83
C ASP A 8 21.03 -4.82 -1.74
N ALA A 9 21.71 -5.36 -0.70
CA ALA A 9 21.01 -5.91 0.47
C ALA A 9 20.43 -4.79 1.33
N GLY A 10 19.18 -4.92 1.75
CA GLY A 10 18.51 -3.98 2.63
C GLY A 10 17.09 -3.61 2.17
N TYR A 11 16.58 -2.53 2.71
CA TYR A 11 15.26 -2.01 2.36
C TYR A 11 15.26 -1.35 0.97
N CYS A 12 14.16 -1.49 0.24
CA CYS A 12 13.90 -0.62 -0.91
C CYS A 12 13.78 0.84 -0.42
N PHE A 13 13.86 1.79 -1.35
CA PHE A 13 13.82 3.22 -1.02
C PHE A 13 12.54 3.59 -0.25
N GLY A 14 11.36 3.07 -0.66
CA GLY A 14 10.07 3.40 -0.03
C GLY A 14 9.99 2.92 1.42
N VAL A 15 10.47 1.70 1.72
CA VAL A 15 10.56 1.18 3.09
C VAL A 15 11.55 2.00 3.92
N ARG A 16 12.73 2.28 3.36
CA ARG A 16 13.74 3.09 4.05
C ARG A 16 13.24 4.48 4.40
N ASP A 17 12.56 5.15 3.47
CA ASP A 17 12.05 6.50 3.68
C ASP A 17 10.93 6.51 4.73
N ALA A 18 10.05 5.48 4.73
CA ALA A 18 9.01 5.35 5.75
C ALA A 18 9.60 5.11 7.15
N VAL A 19 10.58 4.23 7.27
CA VAL A 19 11.27 3.97 8.56
C VAL A 19 12.01 5.21 9.05
N ASN A 20 12.73 5.91 8.17
CA ASN A 20 13.40 7.17 8.51
C ASN A 20 12.40 8.23 8.97
N SER A 21 11.27 8.36 8.28
CA SER A 21 10.20 9.27 8.67
C SER A 21 9.69 8.97 10.09
N ALA A 22 9.51 7.68 10.43
CA ALA A 22 9.09 7.29 11.77
C ALA A 22 10.10 7.70 12.84
N TYR A 23 11.41 7.49 12.61
CA TYR A 23 12.47 7.94 13.53
C TYR A 23 12.55 9.46 13.66
N GLU A 24 12.46 10.19 12.57
CA GLU A 24 12.47 11.65 12.57
C GLU A 24 11.30 12.23 13.35
N MET A 25 10.11 11.67 13.13
CA MET A 25 8.91 12.13 13.80
C MET A 25 8.90 11.78 15.28
N SER A 26 9.41 10.62 15.66
CA SER A 26 9.61 10.24 17.05
C SER A 26 10.55 11.24 17.78
N LYS A 27 11.68 11.59 17.17
CA LYS A 27 12.59 12.60 17.71
C LYS A 27 11.94 13.98 17.84
N LYS A 28 11.09 14.36 16.88
CA LYS A 28 10.43 15.68 16.84
C LYS A 28 9.31 15.81 17.84
N TYR A 29 8.50 14.76 18.02
CA TYR A 29 7.27 14.81 18.82
C TYR A 29 7.38 14.03 20.14
N GLY A 30 8.45 13.24 20.33
CA GLY A 30 8.66 12.39 21.49
C GLY A 30 7.78 11.14 21.50
N GLU A 31 6.53 11.26 21.07
CA GLU A 31 5.57 10.16 21.00
C GLU A 31 4.75 10.28 19.71
N VAL A 32 4.79 9.24 18.90
CA VAL A 32 4.09 9.15 17.60
C VAL A 32 3.28 7.86 17.56
N TYR A 33 2.05 7.93 17.07
CA TYR A 33 1.19 6.77 16.91
C TYR A 33 1.21 6.31 15.46
N MET A 34 1.56 5.05 15.25
CA MET A 34 1.62 4.40 13.95
C MET A 34 0.39 3.51 13.77
N LEU A 35 -0.37 3.74 12.70
CA LEU A 35 -1.57 2.97 12.40
C LEU A 35 -1.20 1.68 11.66
N GLY A 36 -1.14 0.57 12.40
CA GLY A 36 -0.58 -0.70 11.95
C GLY A 36 0.94 -0.65 11.78
N ASP A 37 1.56 -1.77 11.43
CA ASP A 37 3.01 -1.86 11.24
C ASP A 37 3.46 -1.07 10.03
N ILE A 38 4.52 -0.26 10.17
CA ILE A 38 5.06 0.54 9.07
C ILE A 38 5.59 -0.32 7.93
N VAL A 39 6.14 -1.46 8.31
CA VAL A 39 6.67 -2.50 7.42
C VAL A 39 6.47 -3.85 8.10
N HIS A 40 6.40 -4.93 7.31
CA HIS A 40 6.27 -6.30 7.83
C HIS A 40 7.63 -6.82 8.36
N ASN A 41 8.16 -6.17 9.40
CA ASN A 41 9.41 -6.55 10.04
C ASN A 41 9.37 -6.23 11.53
N GLU A 42 9.15 -7.26 12.35
CA GLU A 42 9.01 -7.16 13.81
C GLU A 42 10.21 -6.49 14.50
N SER A 43 11.44 -6.74 14.01
CA SER A 43 12.64 -6.12 14.58
C SER A 43 12.63 -4.62 14.41
N VAL A 44 12.22 -4.14 13.22
CA VAL A 44 12.12 -2.70 12.93
C VAL A 44 11.03 -2.05 13.77
N VAL A 45 9.86 -2.71 13.87
CA VAL A 45 8.75 -2.22 14.70
C VAL A 45 9.18 -2.11 16.16
N SER A 46 9.83 -3.16 16.71
CA SER A 46 10.34 -3.16 18.08
C SER A 46 11.39 -2.07 18.33
N ASP A 47 12.25 -1.77 17.37
CA ASP A 47 13.22 -0.70 17.51
C ASP A 47 12.56 0.68 17.48
N LEU A 48 11.55 0.88 16.65
CA LEU A 48 10.75 2.10 16.61
C LEU A 48 9.96 2.31 17.92
N GLU A 49 9.43 1.24 18.52
CA GLU A 49 8.74 1.32 19.80
C GLU A 49 9.67 1.81 20.94
N LYS A 50 10.92 1.36 20.95
CA LYS A 50 11.94 1.85 21.90
C LYS A 50 12.22 3.34 21.76
N GLU A 51 12.02 3.88 20.56
CA GLU A 51 12.22 5.31 20.23
C GLU A 51 10.94 6.16 20.42
N GLY A 52 9.86 5.59 20.97
CA GLY A 52 8.62 6.30 21.29
C GLY A 52 7.53 6.24 20.23
N VAL A 53 7.67 5.39 19.23
CA VAL A 53 6.58 5.07 18.29
C VAL A 53 5.66 4.05 18.94
N LYS A 54 4.35 4.25 18.88
CA LYS A 54 3.34 3.32 19.42
C LYS A 54 2.49 2.79 18.29
N VAL A 55 2.48 1.48 18.12
CA VAL A 55 1.61 0.81 17.14
C VAL A 55 0.20 0.73 17.68
N VAL A 56 -0.77 1.11 16.86
CA VAL A 56 -2.21 1.02 17.17
C VAL A 56 -2.98 0.50 15.97
N GLU A 57 -4.07 -0.21 16.24
CA GLU A 57 -4.93 -0.79 15.21
C GLU A 57 -6.02 0.17 14.71
N LYS A 58 -6.36 1.17 15.50
CA LYS A 58 -7.49 2.08 15.21
C LYS A 58 -7.15 3.51 15.58
N LEU A 59 -7.63 4.46 14.75
CA LEU A 59 -7.49 5.90 15.01
C LEU A 59 -8.08 6.34 16.36
N ASP A 60 -9.09 5.62 16.86
CA ASP A 60 -9.75 5.95 18.13
C ASP A 60 -8.86 5.70 19.37
N GLN A 61 -7.77 4.96 19.20
CA GLN A 61 -6.78 4.70 20.25
C GLN A 61 -5.74 5.83 20.38
N ILE A 62 -5.75 6.79 19.45
CA ILE A 62 -4.77 7.86 19.38
C ILE A 62 -5.30 9.09 20.14
N PRO A 63 -4.55 9.64 21.11
CA PRO A 63 -4.90 10.91 21.75
C PRO A 63 -4.98 12.06 20.72
N LYS A 64 -5.89 13.02 20.94
CA LYS A 64 -6.19 14.09 19.97
C LYS A 64 -5.02 15.01 19.65
N ASP A 65 -4.08 15.15 20.58
CA ASP A 65 -2.90 16.02 20.48
C ASP A 65 -1.66 15.32 19.92
N LYS A 66 -1.77 14.02 19.62
CA LYS A 66 -0.65 13.22 19.14
C LYS A 66 -0.68 13.02 17.62
N PRO A 67 0.50 13.01 16.98
CA PRO A 67 0.59 12.73 15.56
C PRO A 67 0.30 11.26 15.24
N VAL A 68 -0.31 11.04 14.08
CA VAL A 68 -0.49 9.70 13.51
C VAL A 68 0.37 9.54 12.27
N LEU A 69 1.14 8.46 12.23
CA LEU A 69 1.93 8.05 11.08
C LEU A 69 1.17 7.00 10.27
N PHE A 70 0.95 7.29 8.98
CA PHE A 70 0.41 6.35 8.02
C PHE A 70 1.55 5.61 7.32
N ARG A 71 1.38 4.31 7.16
CA ARG A 71 2.43 3.36 6.78
C ARG A 71 2.76 3.36 5.27
N ALA A 72 3.88 2.71 4.93
CA ALA A 72 4.41 2.63 3.56
C ALA A 72 3.43 2.03 2.54
N HIS A 73 2.59 1.09 2.95
CA HIS A 73 1.63 0.38 2.10
C HIS A 73 0.44 1.24 1.65
N GLY A 74 0.35 2.47 2.14
CA GLY A 74 -0.79 3.34 1.93
C GLY A 74 -1.92 3.07 2.92
N THR A 75 -2.86 3.99 2.97
CA THR A 75 -3.99 3.96 3.90
C THR A 75 -5.29 4.16 3.14
N ALA A 76 -6.33 3.42 3.52
CA ALA A 76 -7.64 3.50 2.89
C ALA A 76 -8.23 4.91 2.99
N LYS A 77 -8.95 5.34 1.94
CA LYS A 77 -9.53 6.68 1.82
C LYS A 77 -10.47 7.03 2.97
N GLU A 78 -11.22 6.07 3.48
CA GLU A 78 -12.13 6.24 4.62
C GLU A 78 -11.38 6.54 5.91
N VAL A 79 -10.21 5.93 6.09
CA VAL A 79 -9.33 6.16 7.24
C VAL A 79 -8.71 7.54 7.17
N TRP A 80 -8.26 7.96 5.99
CA TRP A 80 -7.79 9.32 5.71
C TRP A 80 -8.84 10.34 6.11
N LYS A 81 -10.05 10.20 5.55
CA LYS A 81 -11.17 11.10 5.84
C LYS A 81 -11.49 11.16 7.34
N LYS A 82 -11.51 10.00 8.01
CA LYS A 82 -11.75 9.95 9.46
C LYS A 82 -10.68 10.68 10.27
N ALA A 83 -9.41 10.58 9.87
CA ALA A 83 -8.31 11.29 10.52
C ALA A 83 -8.41 12.81 10.28
N GLU A 84 -8.74 13.24 9.06
CA GLU A 84 -8.98 14.65 8.71
C GLU A 84 -10.17 15.24 9.48
N ASP A 85 -11.30 14.54 9.52
CA ASP A 85 -12.51 14.95 10.26
C ASP A 85 -12.21 15.14 11.76
N LYS A 86 -11.30 14.33 12.31
CA LYS A 86 -10.79 14.45 13.68
C LYS A 86 -9.72 15.51 13.85
N LYS A 87 -9.29 16.18 12.78
CA LYS A 87 -8.21 17.16 12.74
C LYS A 87 -6.90 16.64 13.34
N MET A 88 -6.58 15.37 13.06
CA MET A 88 -5.35 14.74 13.51
C MET A 88 -4.14 15.31 12.75
N ASN A 89 -2.99 15.36 13.42
CA ASN A 89 -1.72 15.68 12.76
C ASN A 89 -1.23 14.43 12.02
N ILE A 90 -1.53 14.35 10.72
CA ILE A 90 -1.22 13.20 9.87
C ILE A 90 0.18 13.34 9.30
N ILE A 91 0.97 12.30 9.44
CA ILE A 91 2.28 12.12 8.81
C ILE A 91 2.15 10.99 7.82
N ASP A 92 2.26 11.30 6.55
CA ASP A 92 2.13 10.32 5.46
C ASP A 92 3.50 9.74 5.12
N ALA A 93 3.71 8.46 5.43
CA ALA A 93 4.89 7.70 5.04
C ALA A 93 4.60 6.72 3.90
N THR A 94 3.51 6.92 3.17
CA THR A 94 3.16 6.10 2.01
C THR A 94 4.27 6.14 0.96
N CYS A 95 4.66 4.97 0.47
CA CYS A 95 5.64 4.86 -0.61
C CYS A 95 5.17 5.64 -1.85
N PRO A 96 6.05 6.43 -2.49
CA PRO A 96 5.69 7.16 -3.71
C PRO A 96 5.12 6.29 -4.82
N LEU A 97 5.61 5.06 -4.99
CA LEU A 97 5.07 4.11 -5.97
C LEU A 97 3.62 3.72 -5.65
N VAL A 98 3.27 3.58 -4.37
CA VAL A 98 1.88 3.32 -3.96
C VAL A 98 1.00 4.54 -4.25
N HIS A 99 1.51 5.74 -4.06
CA HIS A 99 0.79 6.96 -4.47
C HIS A 99 0.55 7.02 -5.98
N GLU A 100 1.52 6.60 -6.79
CA GLU A 100 1.36 6.48 -8.24
C GLU A 100 0.23 5.50 -8.60
N ILE A 101 0.21 4.31 -7.99
CA ILE A 101 -0.87 3.34 -8.19
C ILE A 101 -2.23 3.94 -7.80
N HIS A 102 -2.32 4.66 -6.68
CA HIS A 102 -3.55 5.35 -6.27
C HIS A 102 -3.98 6.42 -7.29
N HIS A 103 -3.03 7.08 -7.93
CA HIS A 103 -3.32 8.06 -8.99
C HIS A 103 -3.82 7.38 -10.25
N GLU A 104 -3.13 6.36 -10.71
CA GLU A 104 -3.46 5.59 -11.92
C GLU A 104 -4.84 4.94 -11.82
N VAL A 105 -5.18 4.31 -10.70
CA VAL A 105 -6.49 3.69 -10.53
C VAL A 105 -7.63 4.69 -10.62
N LYS A 106 -7.43 5.91 -10.07
CA LYS A 106 -8.40 7.01 -10.21
C LYS A 106 -8.52 7.50 -11.66
N ALA A 107 -7.40 7.60 -12.36
CA ALA A 107 -7.37 8.03 -13.77
C ALA A 107 -8.10 7.01 -14.66
N LEU A 108 -7.80 5.73 -14.53
CA LEU A 108 -8.45 4.66 -15.25
C LEU A 108 -9.96 4.59 -14.96
N HIS A 109 -10.36 4.81 -13.71
CA HIS A 109 -11.77 4.86 -13.35
C HIS A 109 -12.49 6.05 -14.00
N LYS A 110 -11.88 7.23 -14.03
CA LYS A 110 -12.43 8.42 -14.72
C LYS A 110 -12.65 8.21 -16.22
N GLU A 111 -11.85 7.34 -16.86
CA GLU A 111 -12.04 6.92 -18.24
C GLU A 111 -13.22 5.94 -18.42
N GLY A 112 -13.94 5.61 -17.37
CA GLY A 112 -15.05 4.65 -17.38
C GLY A 112 -14.59 3.19 -17.51
N ARG A 113 -13.41 2.85 -17.02
CA ARG A 113 -12.91 1.48 -16.98
C ARG A 113 -13.41 0.76 -15.74
N LYS A 114 -13.72 -0.52 -15.88
CA LYS A 114 -13.90 -1.42 -14.73
C LYS A 114 -12.50 -1.70 -14.15
N ILE A 115 -12.31 -1.38 -12.89
CA ILE A 115 -10.99 -1.56 -12.25
C ILE A 115 -10.84 -3.01 -11.77
N ILE A 116 -9.70 -3.60 -12.12
CA ILE A 116 -9.25 -4.91 -11.67
C ILE A 116 -7.90 -4.71 -10.99
N ILE A 117 -7.78 -5.20 -9.77
CA ILE A 117 -6.57 -5.11 -8.96
C ILE A 117 -5.99 -6.52 -8.84
N ILE A 118 -4.81 -6.76 -9.38
CA ILE A 118 -4.07 -8.01 -9.18
C ILE A 118 -3.30 -7.89 -7.87
N GLY A 119 -3.68 -8.69 -6.86
CA GLY A 119 -3.08 -8.62 -5.54
C GLY A 119 -3.74 -9.54 -4.52
N ASP A 120 -3.15 -9.63 -3.36
CA ASP A 120 -3.57 -10.56 -2.31
C ASP A 120 -4.78 -10.00 -1.56
N HIS A 121 -5.81 -10.82 -1.39
CA HIS A 121 -6.98 -10.46 -0.60
C HIS A 121 -6.59 -10.11 0.84
N GLY A 122 -7.09 -8.99 1.34
CA GLY A 122 -6.82 -8.54 2.71
C GLY A 122 -5.47 -7.86 2.91
N HIS A 123 -4.60 -7.80 1.91
CA HIS A 123 -3.35 -7.06 2.01
C HIS A 123 -3.62 -5.55 2.10
N ASP A 124 -2.94 -4.87 2.99
CA ASP A 124 -3.14 -3.44 3.29
C ASP A 124 -3.03 -2.53 2.07
N GLU A 125 -2.04 -2.75 1.21
CA GLU A 125 -1.85 -2.01 -0.04
C GLU A 125 -3.05 -2.21 -0.97
N VAL A 126 -3.54 -3.44 -1.11
CA VAL A 126 -4.70 -3.76 -1.96
C VAL A 126 -5.97 -3.09 -1.42
N ILE A 127 -6.16 -3.07 -0.10
CA ILE A 127 -7.25 -2.34 0.57
C ILE A 127 -7.12 -0.84 0.28
N GLY A 128 -5.91 -0.29 0.39
CA GLY A 128 -5.62 1.11 0.07
C GLY A 128 -5.97 1.48 -1.37
N ILE A 129 -5.53 0.67 -2.34
CA ILE A 129 -5.82 0.86 -3.77
C ILE A 129 -7.33 0.73 -4.03
N ALA A 130 -7.96 -0.32 -3.51
CA ALA A 130 -9.38 -0.60 -3.71
C ALA A 130 -10.27 0.55 -3.20
N SER A 131 -9.90 1.17 -2.09
CA SER A 131 -10.64 2.29 -1.50
C SER A 131 -10.68 3.56 -2.37
N GLN A 132 -9.83 3.65 -3.39
CA GLN A 132 -9.72 4.86 -4.22
C GLN A 132 -10.88 5.00 -5.22
N VAL A 133 -11.57 3.90 -5.56
CA VAL A 133 -12.63 3.85 -6.57
C VAL A 133 -13.80 2.98 -6.09
N PRO A 134 -15.01 3.20 -6.61
CA PRO A 134 -16.14 2.31 -6.31
C PRO A 134 -16.01 0.97 -7.04
N ASP A 135 -16.44 -0.11 -6.39
CA ASP A 135 -16.62 -1.44 -6.95
C ASP A 135 -15.41 -2.01 -7.73
N PRO A 136 -14.17 -1.91 -7.22
CA PRO A 136 -13.04 -2.58 -7.84
C PRO A 136 -13.18 -4.11 -7.67
N VAL A 137 -12.57 -4.86 -8.57
CA VAL A 137 -12.47 -6.31 -8.46
C VAL A 137 -11.03 -6.65 -8.07
N ILE A 138 -10.85 -7.41 -7.00
CA ILE A 138 -9.54 -7.93 -6.59
C ILE A 138 -9.42 -9.36 -7.13
N VAL A 139 -8.24 -9.68 -7.66
CA VAL A 139 -7.91 -10.98 -8.25
C VAL A 139 -6.53 -11.41 -7.74
N ALA A 140 -6.49 -12.51 -7.01
CA ALA A 140 -5.23 -13.03 -6.47
C ALA A 140 -4.63 -14.15 -7.33
N SER A 141 -5.46 -14.84 -8.15
CA SER A 141 -5.03 -16.02 -8.92
C SER A 141 -5.61 -16.05 -10.33
N VAL A 142 -5.08 -16.97 -11.13
CA VAL A 142 -5.56 -17.28 -12.48
C VAL A 142 -7.02 -17.76 -12.45
N GLU A 143 -7.37 -18.61 -11.50
CA GLU A 143 -8.72 -19.17 -11.36
C GLU A 143 -9.75 -18.09 -11.08
N GLU A 144 -9.39 -17.11 -10.23
CA GLU A 144 -10.25 -15.96 -9.97
C GLU A 144 -10.42 -15.08 -11.20
N ALA A 145 -9.34 -14.90 -11.99
CA ALA A 145 -9.40 -14.16 -13.24
C ALA A 145 -10.30 -14.84 -14.26
N GLU A 146 -10.23 -16.17 -14.40
CA GLU A 146 -11.07 -16.96 -15.29
C GLU A 146 -12.55 -16.89 -14.93
N ALA A 147 -12.87 -16.75 -13.65
CA ALA A 147 -14.23 -16.58 -13.17
C ALA A 147 -14.83 -15.20 -13.46
N LEU A 148 -14.03 -14.23 -13.87
CA LEU A 148 -14.51 -12.87 -14.14
C LEU A 148 -15.40 -12.84 -15.38
N ARG A 149 -16.46 -12.06 -15.30
CA ARG A 149 -17.27 -11.75 -16.48
C ARG A 149 -16.47 -10.88 -17.44
N LYS A 150 -16.54 -11.20 -18.74
CA LYS A 150 -15.91 -10.38 -19.78
C LYS A 150 -16.36 -8.92 -19.66
N THR A 151 -15.42 -8.02 -19.63
CA THR A 151 -15.69 -6.58 -19.65
C THR A 151 -15.07 -5.95 -20.88
N LYS A 152 -15.80 -5.02 -21.50
CA LYS A 152 -15.36 -4.37 -22.76
C LYS A 152 -14.21 -3.38 -22.50
N LYS A 153 -14.09 -2.84 -21.31
CA LYS A 153 -13.13 -1.79 -20.98
C LYS A 153 -12.67 -1.97 -19.54
N ALA A 154 -11.54 -2.62 -19.36
CA ALA A 154 -10.90 -2.80 -18.06
C ALA A 154 -9.73 -1.84 -17.88
N GLY A 155 -9.44 -1.49 -16.64
CA GLY A 155 -8.19 -0.92 -16.16
C GLY A 155 -7.60 -1.88 -15.15
N VAL A 156 -6.36 -2.32 -15.37
CA VAL A 156 -5.68 -3.28 -14.51
C VAL A 156 -4.55 -2.56 -13.79
N VAL A 157 -4.50 -2.70 -12.47
CA VAL A 157 -3.39 -2.26 -11.62
C VAL A 157 -2.94 -3.42 -10.76
N THR A 158 -1.72 -3.37 -10.25
CA THR A 158 -1.15 -4.46 -9.46
C THR A 158 -0.71 -3.96 -8.08
N GLN A 159 -0.77 -4.83 -7.09
CA GLN A 159 -0.04 -4.64 -5.84
C GLN A 159 1.46 -4.58 -6.15
N SER A 160 2.19 -3.65 -5.55
CA SER A 160 3.60 -3.37 -5.88
C SER A 160 4.55 -4.55 -5.64
N THR A 161 4.17 -5.50 -4.79
CA THR A 161 4.95 -6.68 -4.44
C THR A 161 4.56 -7.94 -5.22
N GLN A 162 3.65 -7.86 -6.18
CA GLN A 162 3.29 -8.99 -7.03
C GLN A 162 4.45 -9.39 -7.95
N THR A 163 4.61 -10.70 -8.18
CA THR A 163 5.62 -11.21 -9.10
C THR A 163 5.18 -11.00 -10.56
N ILE A 164 6.16 -10.78 -11.44
CA ILE A 164 5.89 -10.60 -12.87
C ILE A 164 5.17 -11.83 -13.44
N GLU A 165 5.56 -13.02 -12.99
CA GLU A 165 4.97 -14.30 -13.42
C GLU A 165 3.48 -14.37 -13.08
N ASN A 166 3.10 -13.97 -11.83
CA ASN A 166 1.70 -13.97 -11.44
C ASN A 166 0.90 -12.92 -12.22
N VAL A 167 1.43 -11.71 -12.35
CA VAL A 167 0.78 -10.64 -13.13
C VAL A 167 0.57 -11.06 -14.57
N GLN A 168 1.56 -11.68 -15.20
CA GLN A 168 1.45 -12.21 -16.57
C GLN A 168 0.41 -13.31 -16.65
N ALA A 169 0.49 -14.32 -15.77
CA ALA A 169 -0.44 -15.46 -15.77
C ALA A 169 -1.90 -14.98 -15.63
N VAL A 170 -2.18 -14.11 -14.68
CA VAL A 170 -3.52 -13.54 -14.47
C VAL A 170 -3.97 -12.70 -15.65
N SER A 171 -3.08 -11.88 -16.24
CA SER A 171 -3.41 -11.00 -17.36
C SER A 171 -3.69 -11.76 -18.66
N TYR A 172 -3.07 -12.92 -18.89
CA TYR A 172 -3.25 -13.71 -20.11
C TYR A 172 -4.52 -14.56 -20.15
N THR A 173 -5.25 -14.69 -19.05
CA THR A 173 -6.45 -15.55 -18.99
C THR A 173 -7.62 -15.00 -19.80
N HIS A 174 -8.15 -13.84 -19.42
CA HIS A 174 -9.31 -13.21 -20.07
C HIS A 174 -9.10 -11.75 -20.43
N LEU A 175 -8.08 -11.16 -19.85
CA LEU A 175 -7.69 -9.80 -20.12
C LEU A 175 -6.80 -9.83 -21.36
N THR A 176 -7.37 -10.04 -22.55
CA THR A 176 -6.65 -9.76 -23.81
C THR A 176 -6.35 -8.26 -23.81
N LEU A 177 -5.28 -7.88 -23.12
CA LEU A 177 -4.73 -6.54 -23.19
C LEU A 177 -4.22 -6.33 -24.61
N PRO A 178 -4.59 -5.23 -25.29
CA PRO A 178 -3.78 -4.79 -26.42
C PRO A 178 -2.35 -4.61 -25.86
N THR A 179 -1.39 -5.26 -26.53
CA THR A 179 0.02 -5.34 -26.18
C THR A 179 0.73 -3.98 -26.16
N ASN A 180 0.43 -3.14 -25.20
CA ASN A 180 1.19 -1.96 -24.85
C ASN A 180 1.38 -1.94 -23.34
N LEU A 181 2.21 -2.88 -22.85
CA LEU A 181 2.87 -2.77 -21.59
C LEU A 181 4.02 -1.78 -21.76
N SER A 182 3.78 -0.53 -21.43
CA SER A 182 4.88 0.40 -21.11
C SER A 182 5.28 0.11 -19.66
N VAL A 183 6.45 -0.48 -19.47
CA VAL A 183 7.15 -0.65 -18.21
C VAL A 183 7.81 0.68 -17.86
#